data_c28de9a269ee625889d25a9725b1d79c
#
_entry.id   c28de9a269ee625889d25a9725b1d79c
#
_cell.length_a   1.000
_cell.length_b   1.000
_cell.length_c   1.000
_cell.angle_alpha   90.00
_cell.angle_beta   90.00
_cell.angle_gamma   90.00
#
_symmetry.space_group_name_H-M   'P 1'
#
loop_
_entity.id
_entity.type
_entity.pdbx_description
1 polymer ?
#
loop_
_entity_poly.entity_id
_entity_poly.type
_entity_poly.pdbx_seq_one_letter_code
_entity_poly.pdbx_strand_id
1 'polypeptide(L)'
;MNVERLRFDDVGLALDLQVGDSAGRAALALSAAVGPQALKNTQLVSAWLKFFDEGKTITQAAQTLLDTGAMAALAGGADNASFVQLLYRNVIGQPASAATTEILLQYLDGGGLSRADLFRAVAELPVNQARIDLVGLQKTGLEYAL
;
A
#
# COMPACT_ATOMS: atom_id res chain seq x y z
N MET A 1 15.84 16.67 -16.55
CA MET A 1 15.24 15.33 -16.58
C MET A 1 15.46 14.64 -15.25
N ASN A 2 14.43 14.10 -14.66
CA ASN A 2 14.55 13.35 -13.40
C ASN A 2 14.95 11.91 -13.70
N VAL A 3 15.95 11.41 -13.01
CA VAL A 3 16.29 9.99 -13.04
C VAL A 3 15.40 9.28 -12.02
N GLU A 4 14.45 8.53 -12.52
CA GLU A 4 13.46 7.86 -11.67
C GLU A 4 13.85 6.42 -11.33
N ARG A 5 14.63 5.80 -12.20
CA ARG A 5 15.05 4.41 -12.05
C ARG A 5 16.53 4.26 -12.37
N LEU A 6 17.25 3.60 -11.48
CA LEU A 6 18.62 3.18 -11.70
C LEU A 6 18.67 1.65 -11.76
N ARG A 7 19.47 1.12 -12.66
CA ARG A 7 19.64 -0.34 -12.81
C ARG A 7 21.11 -0.70 -12.64
N PHE A 8 21.34 -1.64 -11.77
CA PHE A 8 22.63 -2.26 -11.54
C PHE A 8 22.61 -3.69 -12.06
N ASP A 9 23.69 -4.43 -11.91
CA ASP A 9 23.75 -5.80 -12.43
C ASP A 9 22.74 -6.73 -11.74
N ASP A 10 22.47 -6.52 -10.47
CA ASP A 10 21.68 -7.42 -9.62
C ASP A 10 20.39 -6.81 -9.05
N VAL A 11 20.27 -5.47 -9.07
CA VAL A 11 19.16 -4.78 -8.44
C VAL A 11 18.88 -3.45 -9.13
N GLY A 12 17.64 -2.99 -9.05
CA GLY A 12 17.25 -1.65 -9.44
C GLY A 12 16.99 -0.77 -8.24
N LEU A 13 17.10 0.55 -8.40
CA LEU A 13 16.69 1.55 -7.42
C LEU A 13 15.65 2.48 -8.02
N ALA A 14 14.50 2.58 -7.35
CA ALA A 14 13.46 3.54 -7.68
C ALA A 14 13.65 4.81 -6.84
N LEU A 15 13.70 5.96 -7.50
CA LEU A 15 13.94 7.26 -6.88
C LEU A 15 12.70 8.16 -6.93
N ASP A 16 11.68 7.79 -7.68
CA ASP A 16 10.41 8.53 -7.81
C ASP A 16 9.48 8.18 -6.62
N LEU A 17 9.85 8.66 -5.44
CA LEU A 17 9.24 8.26 -4.17
C LEU A 17 8.42 9.37 -3.50
N GLN A 18 7.99 10.38 -4.23
CA GLN A 18 6.98 11.29 -3.73
C GLN A 18 5.59 10.62 -3.74
N VAL A 19 4.67 11.11 -2.93
CA VAL A 19 3.35 10.50 -2.75
C VAL A 19 2.60 10.27 -4.07
N GLY A 20 2.73 11.19 -5.02
CA GLY A 20 2.09 11.09 -6.33
C GLY A 20 2.86 10.30 -7.38
N ASP A 21 4.10 9.91 -7.11
CA ASP A 21 4.95 9.20 -8.05
C ASP A 21 4.68 7.69 -8.02
N SER A 22 5.03 6.97 -9.09
CA SER A 22 4.80 5.53 -9.21
C SER A 22 5.40 4.73 -8.07
N ALA A 23 6.68 4.96 -7.75
CA ALA A 23 7.33 4.24 -6.65
C ALA A 23 6.79 4.66 -5.28
N GLY A 24 6.44 5.94 -5.11
CA GLY A 24 5.79 6.42 -3.90
C GLY A 24 4.44 5.73 -3.66
N ARG A 25 3.60 5.67 -4.69
CA ARG A 25 2.32 4.96 -4.64
C ARG A 25 2.51 3.47 -4.37
N ALA A 26 3.47 2.85 -5.04
CA ALA A 26 3.77 1.43 -4.84
C ALA A 26 4.19 1.15 -3.40
N ALA A 27 5.08 1.96 -2.84
CA ALA A 27 5.54 1.79 -1.46
C ALA A 27 4.39 1.94 -0.45
N LEU A 28 3.57 2.98 -0.59
CA LEU A 28 2.44 3.21 0.29
C LEU A 28 1.39 2.10 0.20
N ALA A 29 1.02 1.71 -1.02
CA ALA A 29 0.01 0.68 -1.25
C ALA A 29 0.48 -0.71 -0.79
N LEU A 30 1.72 -1.07 -1.09
CA LEU A 30 2.30 -2.35 -0.68
C LEU A 30 2.38 -2.44 0.85
N SER A 31 2.81 -1.38 1.51
CA SER A 31 2.84 -1.32 2.96
C SER A 31 1.44 -1.47 3.58
N ALA A 32 0.44 -0.80 3.02
CA ALA A 32 -0.94 -0.90 3.50
C ALA A 32 -1.54 -2.30 3.30
N ALA A 33 -1.23 -2.96 2.18
CA ALA A 33 -1.77 -4.28 1.85
C ALA A 33 -1.07 -5.41 2.60
N VAL A 34 0.25 -5.37 2.70
CA VAL A 34 1.06 -6.50 3.20
C VAL A 34 1.81 -6.17 4.48
N GLY A 35 2.18 -4.91 4.67
CA GLY A 35 2.94 -4.43 5.80
C GLY A 35 4.27 -3.80 5.37
N PRO A 36 4.89 -2.96 6.22
CA PRO A 36 6.13 -2.24 5.87
C PRO A 36 7.29 -3.16 5.52
N GLN A 37 7.34 -4.35 6.11
CA GLN A 37 8.40 -5.33 5.84
C GLN A 37 8.41 -5.81 4.40
N ALA A 38 7.28 -5.72 3.69
CA ALA A 38 7.18 -6.13 2.29
C ALA A 38 8.07 -5.30 1.37
N LEU A 39 8.43 -4.07 1.76
CA LEU A 39 9.32 -3.21 0.99
C LEU A 39 10.75 -3.78 0.86
N LYS A 40 11.11 -4.74 1.70
CA LYS A 40 12.38 -5.47 1.61
C LYS A 40 12.35 -6.64 0.65
N ASN A 41 11.17 -7.03 0.19
CA ASN A 41 11.00 -8.08 -0.81
C ASN A 41 11.08 -7.45 -2.21
N THR A 42 12.27 -7.47 -2.81
CA THR A 42 12.54 -6.80 -4.08
C THR A 42 11.70 -7.31 -5.23
N GLN A 43 11.35 -8.59 -5.24
CA GLN A 43 10.49 -9.16 -6.29
C GLN A 43 9.06 -8.66 -6.16
N LEU A 44 8.55 -8.59 -4.94
CA LEU A 44 7.23 -8.06 -4.69
C LEU A 44 7.17 -6.57 -5.02
N VAL A 45 8.19 -5.81 -4.62
CA VAL A 45 8.32 -4.40 -4.98
C VAL A 45 8.30 -4.21 -6.50
N SER A 46 9.06 -5.05 -7.23
CA SER A 46 9.11 -4.98 -8.69
C SER A 46 7.72 -5.17 -9.33
N ALA A 47 6.96 -6.14 -8.87
CA ALA A 47 5.60 -6.39 -9.37
C ALA A 47 4.67 -5.20 -9.14
N TRP A 48 4.74 -4.59 -7.95
CA TRP A 48 3.92 -3.43 -7.62
C TRP A 48 4.36 -2.18 -8.37
N LEU A 49 5.66 -1.97 -8.56
CA LEU A 49 6.18 -0.88 -9.38
C LEU A 49 5.65 -0.98 -10.81
N LYS A 50 5.69 -2.17 -11.40
CA LYS A 50 5.19 -2.39 -12.75
C LYS A 50 3.72 -1.98 -12.88
N PHE A 51 2.90 -2.35 -11.92
CA PHE A 51 1.49 -1.98 -11.88
C PHE A 51 1.30 -0.45 -11.91
N PHE A 52 2.03 0.26 -11.04
CA PHE A 52 1.90 1.72 -10.94
C PHE A 52 2.59 2.46 -12.10
N ASP A 53 3.64 1.89 -12.68
CA ASP A 53 4.29 2.46 -13.87
C ASP A 53 3.36 2.47 -15.10
N GLU A 54 2.34 1.62 -15.10
CA GLU A 54 1.28 1.63 -16.11
C GLU A 54 0.28 2.78 -15.93
N GLY A 55 0.48 3.65 -14.95
CA GLY A 55 -0.39 4.79 -14.67
C GLY A 55 -1.57 4.47 -13.76
N LYS A 56 -1.56 3.32 -13.08
CA LYS A 56 -2.65 2.91 -12.20
C LYS A 56 -2.64 3.68 -10.88
N THR A 57 -3.81 3.75 -10.25
CA THR A 57 -3.99 4.43 -8.96
C THR A 57 -4.00 3.44 -7.80
N ILE A 58 -3.84 3.97 -6.58
CA ILE A 58 -3.95 3.15 -5.35
C ILE A 58 -5.35 2.54 -5.24
N THR A 59 -6.40 3.28 -5.61
CA THR A 59 -7.77 2.75 -5.63
C THR A 59 -7.91 1.57 -6.59
N GLN A 60 -7.29 1.66 -7.78
CA GLN A 60 -7.30 0.56 -8.75
C GLN A 60 -6.51 -0.65 -8.25
N ALA A 61 -5.39 -0.44 -7.56
CA ALA A 61 -4.64 -1.53 -6.92
C ALA A 61 -5.49 -2.24 -5.86
N ALA A 62 -6.15 -1.47 -5.01
CA ALA A 62 -7.05 -2.02 -4.00
C ALA A 62 -8.18 -2.83 -4.63
N GLN A 63 -8.81 -2.28 -5.68
CA GLN A 63 -9.90 -2.97 -6.36
C GLN A 63 -9.42 -4.28 -7.00
N THR A 64 -8.23 -4.30 -7.59
CA THR A 64 -7.63 -5.53 -8.14
C THR A 64 -7.43 -6.58 -7.04
N LEU A 65 -6.92 -6.19 -5.88
CA LEU A 65 -6.76 -7.10 -4.76
C LEU A 65 -8.10 -7.65 -4.26
N LEU A 66 -9.14 -6.82 -4.26
CA LEU A 66 -10.49 -7.24 -3.87
C LEU A 66 -11.09 -8.22 -4.89
N ASP A 67 -10.97 -7.90 -6.18
CA ASP A 67 -11.57 -8.69 -7.26
C ASP A 67 -10.91 -10.06 -7.41
N THR A 68 -9.63 -10.18 -7.12
CA THR A 68 -8.87 -11.43 -7.24
C THR A 68 -8.94 -12.30 -5.99
N GLY A 69 -9.51 -11.80 -4.89
CA GLY A 69 -9.52 -12.49 -3.61
C GLY A 69 -8.23 -12.35 -2.81
N ALA A 70 -7.23 -11.65 -3.34
CA ALA A 70 -5.95 -11.46 -2.65
C ALA A 70 -6.12 -10.68 -1.34
N MET A 71 -7.00 -9.67 -1.33
CA MET A 71 -7.27 -8.89 -0.13
C MET A 71 -7.85 -9.76 1.00
N ALA A 72 -8.79 -10.64 0.67
CA ALA A 72 -9.38 -11.57 1.64
C ALA A 72 -8.32 -12.53 2.21
N ALA A 73 -7.42 -13.01 1.36
CA ALA A 73 -6.31 -13.88 1.79
C ALA A 73 -5.37 -13.15 2.76
N LEU A 74 -5.03 -11.90 2.45
CA LEU A 74 -4.17 -11.07 3.31
C LEU A 74 -4.84 -10.75 4.65
N ALA A 75 -6.14 -10.47 4.63
CA ALA A 75 -6.91 -10.11 5.82
C ALA A 75 -7.28 -11.31 6.70
N GLY A 76 -7.22 -12.52 6.16
CA GLY A 76 -7.68 -13.72 6.84
C GLY A 76 -9.19 -13.88 6.86
N GLY A 77 -9.91 -13.14 6.00
CA GLY A 77 -11.36 -13.18 5.86
C GLY A 77 -11.86 -12.17 4.85
N ALA A 78 -13.03 -12.42 4.28
CA ALA A 78 -13.62 -11.56 3.25
C ALA A 78 -14.56 -10.48 3.81
N ASP A 79 -14.78 -10.46 5.12
CA ASP A 79 -15.66 -9.50 5.78
C ASP A 79 -15.00 -8.14 6.00
N ASN A 80 -15.82 -7.11 6.18
CA ASN A 80 -15.34 -5.75 6.37
C ASN A 80 -14.51 -5.59 7.65
N ALA A 81 -14.86 -6.30 8.72
CA ALA A 81 -14.11 -6.25 9.98
C ALA A 81 -12.66 -6.74 9.79
N SER A 82 -12.47 -7.86 9.10
CA SER A 82 -11.13 -8.39 8.80
C SER A 82 -10.33 -7.41 7.94
N PHE A 83 -10.97 -6.78 6.96
CA PHE A 83 -10.36 -5.77 6.10
C PHE A 83 -9.89 -4.55 6.91
N VAL A 84 -10.72 -4.02 7.79
CA VAL A 84 -10.35 -2.89 8.66
C VAL A 84 -9.15 -3.24 9.53
N GLN A 85 -9.15 -4.43 10.14
CA GLN A 85 -8.06 -4.86 11.00
C GLN A 85 -6.75 -5.04 10.22
N LEU A 86 -6.82 -5.53 8.98
CA LEU A 86 -5.64 -5.62 8.10
C LEU A 86 -4.99 -4.26 7.92
N LEU A 87 -5.79 -3.26 7.52
CA LEU A 87 -5.28 -1.91 7.27
C LEU A 87 -4.64 -1.30 8.52
N TYR A 88 -5.30 -1.43 9.65
CA TYR A 88 -4.79 -0.88 10.90
C TYR A 88 -3.50 -1.54 11.34
N ARG A 89 -3.41 -2.86 11.27
CA ARG A 89 -2.17 -3.58 11.60
C ARG A 89 -1.01 -3.14 10.72
N ASN A 90 -1.27 -2.98 9.42
CA ASN A 90 -0.22 -2.64 8.46
C ASN A 90 0.22 -1.18 8.55
N VAL A 91 -0.72 -0.26 8.72
CA VAL A 91 -0.45 1.18 8.64
C VAL A 91 -0.22 1.79 10.01
N ILE A 92 -0.98 1.41 11.02
CA ILE A 92 -0.88 1.94 12.39
C ILE A 92 0.04 1.07 13.25
N GLY A 93 0.11 -0.23 12.98
CA GLY A 93 0.89 -1.18 13.74
C GLY A 93 0.16 -1.78 14.94
N GLN A 94 -1.12 -1.46 15.09
CA GLN A 94 -1.98 -1.95 16.16
C GLN A 94 -3.37 -2.23 15.61
N PRO A 95 -4.14 -3.15 16.22
CA PRO A 95 -5.52 -3.37 15.79
C PRO A 95 -6.37 -2.12 16.04
N ALA A 96 -7.39 -1.91 15.20
CA ALA A 96 -8.36 -0.85 15.39
C ALA A 96 -9.13 -1.10 16.70
N SER A 97 -9.44 -0.02 17.44
CA SER A 97 -10.31 -0.11 18.59
C SER A 97 -11.72 -0.56 18.21
N ALA A 98 -12.48 -1.09 19.16
CA ALA A 98 -13.85 -1.48 18.91
C ALA A 98 -14.70 -0.31 18.41
N ALA A 99 -14.53 0.87 18.99
CA ALA A 99 -15.26 2.08 18.58
C ALA A 99 -14.92 2.50 17.15
N THR A 100 -13.64 2.52 16.78
CA THR A 100 -13.20 2.86 15.43
C THR A 100 -13.70 1.83 14.41
N THR A 101 -13.59 0.55 14.75
CA THR A 101 -14.08 -0.53 13.90
C THR A 101 -15.57 -0.38 13.63
N GLU A 102 -16.36 -0.12 14.65
CA GLU A 102 -17.82 0.06 14.53
C GLU A 102 -18.16 1.23 13.59
N ILE A 103 -17.48 2.37 13.76
CA ILE A 103 -17.71 3.55 12.89
C ILE A 103 -17.40 3.21 11.43
N LEU A 104 -16.26 2.59 11.17
CA LEU A 104 -15.86 2.25 9.80
C LEU A 104 -16.80 1.20 9.19
N LEU A 105 -17.25 0.22 9.98
CA LEU A 105 -18.22 -0.78 9.52
C LEU A 105 -19.55 -0.15 9.11
N GLN A 106 -20.02 0.88 9.84
CA GLN A 106 -21.25 1.59 9.47
C GLN A 106 -21.13 2.22 8.08
N TYR A 107 -19.98 2.82 7.75
CA TYR A 107 -19.76 3.40 6.43
C TYR A 107 -19.59 2.34 5.34
N LEU A 108 -18.86 1.28 5.61
CA LEU A 108 -18.63 0.20 4.63
C LEU A 108 -19.89 -0.60 4.37
N ASP A 109 -20.61 -1.00 5.41
CA ASP A 109 -21.82 -1.80 5.30
C ASP A 109 -22.98 -0.98 4.73
N GLY A 110 -23.03 0.31 5.03
CA GLY A 110 -24.04 1.23 4.52
C GLY A 110 -23.81 1.73 3.10
N GLY A 111 -22.66 1.40 2.48
CA GLY A 111 -22.33 1.82 1.12
C GLY A 111 -21.87 3.27 0.99
N GLY A 112 -21.66 3.99 2.10
CA GLY A 112 -21.15 5.36 2.07
C GLY A 112 -19.66 5.46 1.80
N LEU A 113 -18.93 4.34 1.88
CA LEU A 113 -17.51 4.25 1.64
C LEU A 113 -17.20 2.88 1.04
N SER A 114 -16.50 2.84 -0.09
CA SER A 114 -16.04 1.58 -0.66
C SER A 114 -14.76 1.10 0.04
N ARG A 115 -14.50 -0.21 -0.02
CA ARG A 115 -13.26 -0.79 0.52
C ARG A 115 -12.03 -0.20 -0.18
N ALA A 116 -12.11 -0.03 -1.50
CA ALA A 116 -11.00 0.54 -2.28
C ALA A 116 -10.71 1.97 -1.87
N ASP A 117 -11.73 2.79 -1.62
CA ASP A 117 -11.57 4.16 -1.16
C ASP A 117 -11.01 4.24 0.25
N LEU A 118 -11.44 3.37 1.14
CA LEU A 118 -10.87 3.28 2.49
C LEU A 118 -9.39 2.88 2.44
N PHE A 119 -9.06 1.89 1.61
CA PHE A 119 -7.68 1.46 1.41
C PHE A 119 -6.80 2.63 0.98
N ARG A 120 -7.23 3.38 -0.04
CA ARG A 120 -6.49 4.54 -0.53
C ARG A 120 -6.31 5.59 0.56
N ALA A 121 -7.39 5.93 1.27
CA ALA A 121 -7.35 6.95 2.31
C ALA A 121 -6.34 6.57 3.41
N VAL A 122 -6.34 5.31 3.84
CA VAL A 122 -5.43 4.83 4.88
C VAL A 122 -3.99 4.73 4.37
N ALA A 123 -3.81 4.26 3.13
CA ALA A 123 -2.48 4.16 2.51
C ALA A 123 -1.79 5.53 2.39
N GLU A 124 -2.55 6.58 2.15
CA GLU A 124 -2.03 7.94 1.98
C GLU A 124 -1.88 8.72 3.29
N LEU A 125 -2.23 8.12 4.43
CA LEU A 125 -2.08 8.82 5.72
C LEU A 125 -0.61 9.14 6.03
N PRO A 126 -0.33 10.30 6.65
CA PRO A 126 1.04 10.64 7.07
C PRO A 126 1.67 9.57 7.97
N VAL A 127 0.89 8.87 8.79
CA VAL A 127 1.41 7.79 9.65
C VAL A 127 1.97 6.63 8.83
N ASN A 128 1.38 6.32 7.67
CA ASN A 128 1.91 5.30 6.77
C ASN A 128 3.23 5.76 6.13
N GLN A 129 3.31 7.02 5.73
CA GLN A 129 4.55 7.60 5.20
C GLN A 129 5.68 7.53 6.23
N ALA A 130 5.39 7.85 7.47
CA ALA A 130 6.36 7.77 8.56
C ALA A 130 6.77 6.32 8.87
N ARG A 131 5.82 5.40 8.82
CA ARG A 131 6.05 3.99 9.13
C ARG A 131 6.99 3.33 8.12
N ILE A 132 6.91 3.69 6.85
CA ILE A 132 7.81 3.19 5.82
C ILE A 132 9.07 4.06 5.66
N ASP A 133 9.17 5.14 6.42
CA ASP A 133 10.22 6.15 6.29
C ASP A 133 10.34 6.66 4.83
N LEU A 134 9.25 7.16 4.29
CA LEU A 134 9.21 7.59 2.89
C LEU A 134 10.25 8.67 2.60
N VAL A 135 10.49 9.59 3.55
CA VAL A 135 11.51 10.63 3.42
C VAL A 135 12.91 10.01 3.31
N GLY A 136 13.20 9.00 4.13
CA GLY A 136 14.46 8.27 4.04
C GLY A 136 14.62 7.53 2.71
N LEU A 137 13.54 6.90 2.23
CA LEU A 137 13.53 6.22 0.93
C LEU A 137 13.75 7.19 -0.22
N GLN A 138 13.25 8.41 -0.12
CA GLN A 138 13.50 9.46 -1.13
C GLN A 138 14.99 9.78 -1.27
N LYS A 139 15.75 9.60 -0.21
CA LYS A 139 17.21 9.84 -0.21
C LYS A 139 18.00 8.61 -0.66
N THR A 140 17.55 7.41 -0.29
CA THR A 140 18.30 6.16 -0.54
C THR A 140 17.81 5.38 -1.76
N GLY A 141 16.56 5.60 -2.17
CA GLY A 141 15.90 4.80 -3.19
C GLY A 141 15.26 3.53 -2.65
N LEU A 142 14.30 3.01 -3.39
CA LEU A 142 13.60 1.75 -3.11
C LEU A 142 14.16 0.65 -4.01
N GLU A 143 14.71 -0.40 -3.43
CA GLU A 143 15.26 -1.52 -4.18
C GLU A 143 14.14 -2.36 -4.81
N TYR A 144 14.34 -2.79 -6.04
CA TYR A 144 13.43 -3.70 -6.74
C TYR A 144 14.21 -4.71 -7.58
N ALA A 145 13.60 -5.87 -7.81
CA ALA A 145 14.19 -6.93 -8.63
C ALA A 145 14.16 -6.57 -10.11
N LEU A 146 15.22 -6.89 -10.81
CA LEU A 146 15.34 -6.73 -12.25
C LEU A 146 14.67 -7.86 -13.02
#